data_e094329d1573eaf55fbfe2f7d56e1c27
#
_entry.id   e094329d1573eaf55fbfe2f7d56e1c27
#
_cell.length_a   1.000
_cell.length_b   1.000
_cell.length_c   1.000
_cell.angle_alpha   90.00
_cell.angle_beta   90.00
_cell.angle_gamma   90.00
#
_symmetry.space_group_name_H-M   'P 1'
#
loop_
_entity.id
_entity.type
_entity.pdbx_description
1 polymer ?
#
loop_
_entity_poly.entity_id
_entity_poly.type
_entity_poly.pdbx_seq_one_letter_code
_entity_poly.pdbx_strand_id
1 'polypeptide(L)'
;PDEVYNLAASSYVGTSFEEAVGNAEITGLAVTKILEAILHQNPNIKFYQASTSEMYGNTKFKTQNEETPFSPASPYATSKLYAHWITNVYRKSYDIFASCGILFNHESPIRGMEFVSRKITNGVAAISLGLKDKLVLGNLNAKRDWGLAAEYMDAVHKILQQDKPDNFVICTGESHSVTDFVKEAFDIVGLNWKKYVKTDKKFFRPLELNYLRGDAKKAAKQLKWKPKTTFKKLVKMMVDADIKRWNDFLDGKAFPWDAPLYPDESKLITRLSSRKSTKN
;
A
#
# COMPACT_ATOMS: atom_id res chain seq x y z
N PRO A 1 15.67 -2.42 22.31
CA PRO A 1 14.89 -1.25 21.89
C PRO A 1 13.73 -1.01 22.86
N ASP A 2 13.21 0.22 22.89
CA ASP A 2 12.03 0.57 23.69
C ASP A 2 10.74 0.39 22.90
N GLU A 3 10.84 0.44 21.58
CA GLU A 3 9.72 0.32 20.64
C GLU A 3 10.08 -0.58 19.46
N VAL A 4 9.13 -1.39 19.02
CA VAL A 4 9.25 -2.24 17.83
C VAL A 4 8.06 -1.96 16.89
N TYR A 5 8.35 -1.52 15.68
CA TYR A 5 7.38 -1.27 14.62
C TYR A 5 7.48 -2.38 13.57
N ASN A 6 6.57 -3.34 13.61
CA ASN A 6 6.54 -4.42 12.64
C ASN A 6 5.72 -4.04 11.40
N LEU A 7 6.43 -3.69 10.33
CA LEU A 7 5.87 -3.42 9.00
C LEU A 7 6.24 -4.52 8.00
N ALA A 8 7.04 -5.51 8.44
CA ALA A 8 7.48 -6.59 7.58
C ALA A 8 6.31 -7.47 7.10
N ALA A 9 6.23 -7.68 5.81
CA ALA A 9 5.23 -8.55 5.19
C ALA A 9 5.58 -8.81 3.71
N SER A 10 5.13 -9.94 3.18
CA SER A 10 4.97 -10.10 1.73
C SER A 10 3.67 -9.42 1.31
N SER A 11 3.74 -8.11 0.99
CA SER A 11 2.57 -7.21 0.97
C SER A 11 1.84 -7.13 -0.37
N TYR A 12 2.40 -7.66 -1.46
CA TYR A 12 1.71 -7.69 -2.75
C TYR A 12 0.68 -8.81 -2.78
N VAL A 13 -0.60 -8.42 -2.74
CA VAL A 13 -1.72 -9.37 -2.59
C VAL A 13 -1.77 -10.37 -3.73
N GLY A 14 -1.41 -9.98 -4.96
CA GLY A 14 -1.43 -10.86 -6.14
C GLY A 14 -0.60 -12.12 -5.95
N THR A 15 0.66 -11.98 -5.55
CA THR A 15 1.58 -13.11 -5.34
C THR A 15 1.20 -14.01 -4.17
N SER A 16 0.41 -13.51 -3.21
CA SER A 16 -0.01 -14.34 -2.07
C SER A 16 -0.87 -15.54 -2.46
N PHE A 17 -1.52 -15.50 -3.63
CA PHE A 17 -2.27 -16.65 -4.15
C PHE A 17 -1.35 -17.74 -4.72
N GLU A 18 -0.15 -17.38 -5.16
CA GLU A 18 0.85 -18.28 -5.72
C GLU A 18 1.79 -18.81 -4.62
N GLU A 19 2.08 -17.98 -3.62
CA GLU A 19 3.03 -18.25 -2.54
C GLU A 19 2.37 -18.17 -1.15
N ALA A 20 1.24 -18.86 -0.97
CA ALA A 20 0.42 -18.75 0.24
C ALA A 20 1.16 -19.19 1.52
N VAL A 21 1.98 -20.25 1.45
CA VAL A 21 2.75 -20.76 2.60
C VAL A 21 3.81 -19.74 3.03
N GLY A 22 4.65 -19.29 2.10
CA GLY A 22 5.68 -18.29 2.39
C GLY A 22 5.08 -16.98 2.88
N ASN A 23 3.93 -16.58 2.32
CA ASN A 23 3.19 -15.41 2.82
C ASN A 23 2.71 -15.59 4.27
N ALA A 24 2.20 -16.77 4.63
CA ALA A 24 1.76 -17.07 5.99
C ALA A 24 2.92 -17.05 6.99
N GLU A 25 4.06 -17.62 6.62
CA GLU A 25 5.26 -17.64 7.45
C GLU A 25 5.82 -16.24 7.72
N ILE A 26 5.98 -15.43 6.66
CA ILE A 26 6.59 -14.09 6.74
C ILE A 26 5.60 -13.07 7.33
N THR A 27 4.35 -13.09 6.90
CA THR A 27 3.36 -12.06 7.25
C THR A 27 2.59 -12.38 8.52
N GLY A 28 2.37 -13.68 8.79
CA GLY A 28 1.60 -14.16 9.93
C GLY A 28 2.48 -14.67 11.07
N LEU A 29 3.09 -15.85 10.90
CA LEU A 29 3.83 -16.55 11.96
C LEU A 29 5.03 -15.78 12.49
N ALA A 30 5.71 -14.98 11.67
CA ALA A 30 6.80 -14.14 12.12
C ALA A 30 6.39 -13.19 13.26
N VAL A 31 5.13 -12.75 13.29
CA VAL A 31 4.61 -11.87 14.35
C VAL A 31 4.60 -12.58 15.71
N THR A 32 4.19 -13.85 15.74
CA THR A 32 4.27 -14.65 16.97
C THR A 32 5.71 -14.76 17.48
N LYS A 33 6.68 -14.99 16.57
CA LYS A 33 8.10 -15.08 16.95
C LYS A 33 8.62 -13.77 17.54
N ILE A 34 8.20 -12.62 17.01
CA ILE A 34 8.56 -11.30 17.55
C ILE A 34 7.93 -11.09 18.92
N LEU A 35 6.65 -11.42 19.09
CA LEU A 35 5.94 -11.28 20.36
C LEU A 35 6.52 -12.19 21.45
N GLU A 36 6.88 -13.44 21.13
CA GLU A 36 7.61 -14.34 22.01
C GLU A 36 8.95 -13.76 22.44
N ALA A 37 9.71 -13.22 21.47
CA ALA A 37 10.99 -12.59 21.79
C ALA A 37 10.82 -11.38 22.72
N ILE A 38 9.80 -10.54 22.51
CA ILE A 38 9.48 -9.40 23.39
C ILE A 38 9.12 -9.90 24.79
N LEU A 39 8.20 -10.89 24.89
CA LEU A 39 7.73 -11.42 26.15
C LEU A 39 8.87 -11.98 27.00
N HIS A 40 9.80 -12.71 26.37
CA HIS A 40 10.90 -13.35 27.09
C HIS A 40 12.12 -12.45 27.34
N GLN A 41 12.39 -11.46 26.51
CA GLN A 41 13.56 -10.62 26.64
C GLN A 41 13.28 -9.33 27.43
N ASN A 42 12.22 -8.62 27.09
CA ASN A 42 11.80 -7.40 27.77
C ASN A 42 10.33 -7.08 27.49
N PRO A 43 9.40 -7.48 28.37
CA PRO A 43 7.96 -7.26 28.17
C PRO A 43 7.53 -5.79 28.21
N ASN A 44 8.42 -4.86 28.59
CA ASN A 44 8.15 -3.42 28.57
C ASN A 44 8.30 -2.79 27.18
N ILE A 45 8.83 -3.52 26.18
CA ILE A 45 8.93 -3.04 24.81
C ILE A 45 7.52 -2.80 24.27
N LYS A 46 7.27 -1.61 23.75
CA LYS A 46 6.03 -1.29 23.05
C LYS A 46 6.07 -1.87 21.63
N PHE A 47 5.05 -2.63 21.27
CA PHE A 47 4.98 -3.28 19.98
C PHE A 47 3.84 -2.73 19.10
N TYR A 48 4.16 -2.39 17.86
CA TYR A 48 3.21 -2.02 16.83
C TYR A 48 3.14 -3.08 15.75
N GLN A 49 1.93 -3.55 15.43
CA GLN A 49 1.65 -4.44 14.29
C GLN A 49 0.93 -3.68 13.17
N ALA A 50 1.52 -3.64 11.99
CA ALA A 50 0.84 -3.18 10.79
C ALA A 50 -0.19 -4.21 10.33
N SER A 51 -1.45 -3.92 10.60
CA SER A 51 -2.61 -4.61 10.07
C SER A 51 -3.07 -3.95 8.75
N THR A 52 -4.12 -4.44 8.11
CA THR A 52 -4.54 -3.99 6.78
C THR A 52 -6.06 -3.95 6.64
N SER A 53 -6.56 -3.00 5.86
CA SER A 53 -7.98 -2.94 5.45
C SER A 53 -8.42 -4.15 4.62
N GLU A 54 -7.49 -4.88 3.97
CA GLU A 54 -7.79 -6.11 3.23
C GLU A 54 -8.42 -7.20 4.13
N MET A 55 -8.23 -7.14 5.46
CA MET A 55 -8.87 -8.05 6.41
C MET A 55 -10.40 -7.94 6.40
N TYR A 56 -10.96 -6.79 6.05
CA TYR A 56 -12.42 -6.60 5.98
C TYR A 56 -13.08 -7.37 4.83
N GLY A 57 -12.32 -7.64 3.76
CA GLY A 57 -12.85 -8.37 2.60
C GLY A 57 -14.01 -7.63 1.91
N ASN A 58 -14.90 -8.39 1.29
CA ASN A 58 -16.12 -7.87 0.68
C ASN A 58 -17.24 -7.74 1.72
N THR A 59 -17.11 -6.78 2.62
CA THR A 59 -18.09 -6.50 3.66
C THR A 59 -19.32 -5.76 3.12
N LYS A 60 -20.48 -5.95 3.77
CA LYS A 60 -21.72 -5.19 3.51
C LYS A 60 -21.74 -3.79 4.14
N PHE A 61 -20.79 -3.49 4.99
CA PHE A 61 -20.72 -2.19 5.67
C PHE A 61 -20.15 -1.12 4.72
N LYS A 62 -20.83 0.04 4.66
CA LYS A 62 -20.43 1.17 3.80
C LYS A 62 -19.11 1.82 4.24
N THR A 63 -18.79 1.76 5.51
CA THR A 63 -17.53 2.21 6.09
C THR A 63 -17.05 1.17 7.09
N GLN A 64 -15.74 0.98 7.17
CA GLN A 64 -15.12 0.00 8.04
C GLN A 64 -14.36 0.71 9.16
N ASN A 65 -14.61 0.28 10.38
CA ASN A 65 -13.95 0.75 11.60
C ASN A 65 -13.45 -0.43 12.43
N GLU A 66 -12.99 -0.19 13.64
CA GLU A 66 -12.42 -1.19 14.54
C GLU A 66 -13.43 -2.28 14.96
N GLU A 67 -14.75 -1.99 14.91
CA GLU A 67 -15.85 -2.90 15.28
C GLU A 67 -16.38 -3.69 14.07
N THR A 68 -15.97 -3.35 12.85
CA THR A 68 -16.44 -4.04 11.65
C THR A 68 -15.89 -5.46 11.58
N PRO A 69 -16.73 -6.49 11.41
CA PRO A 69 -16.27 -7.87 11.29
C PRO A 69 -15.32 -8.07 10.12
N PHE A 70 -14.27 -8.86 10.32
CA PHE A 70 -13.31 -9.25 9.30
C PHE A 70 -13.82 -10.44 8.48
N SER A 71 -13.52 -10.42 7.17
CA SER A 71 -13.86 -11.47 6.20
C SER A 71 -12.80 -11.51 5.10
N PRO A 72 -11.54 -11.92 5.42
CA PRO A 72 -10.42 -11.83 4.48
C PRO A 72 -10.67 -12.61 3.20
N ALA A 73 -10.22 -12.06 2.07
CA ALA A 73 -10.47 -12.58 0.73
C ALA A 73 -9.17 -12.91 -0.04
N SER A 74 -8.05 -13.07 0.68
CA SER A 74 -6.77 -13.48 0.10
C SER A 74 -5.89 -14.15 1.16
N PRO A 75 -4.90 -14.98 0.77
CA PRO A 75 -3.90 -15.51 1.69
C PRO A 75 -3.17 -14.42 2.48
N TYR A 76 -2.81 -13.32 1.83
CA TYR A 76 -2.24 -12.15 2.48
C TYR A 76 -3.15 -11.57 3.58
N ALA A 77 -4.43 -11.33 3.26
CA ALA A 77 -5.38 -10.79 4.23
C ALA A 77 -5.61 -11.74 5.41
N THR A 78 -5.63 -13.06 5.17
CA THR A 78 -5.74 -14.09 6.19
C THR A 78 -4.50 -14.13 7.10
N SER A 79 -3.30 -14.01 6.52
CA SER A 79 -2.04 -13.93 7.28
C SER A 79 -1.97 -12.66 8.15
N LYS A 80 -2.42 -11.52 7.61
CA LYS A 80 -2.55 -10.26 8.36
C LYS A 80 -3.61 -10.33 9.45
N LEU A 81 -4.71 -11.07 9.24
CA LEU A 81 -5.73 -11.30 10.25
C LEU A 81 -5.19 -12.16 11.41
N TYR A 82 -4.42 -13.20 11.09
CA TYR A 82 -3.71 -13.95 12.12
C TYR A 82 -2.78 -13.05 12.92
N ALA A 83 -1.94 -12.25 12.25
CA ALA A 83 -1.02 -11.30 12.87
C ALA A 83 -1.75 -10.30 13.78
N HIS A 84 -2.90 -9.79 13.32
CA HIS A 84 -3.75 -8.89 14.09
C HIS A 84 -4.28 -9.55 15.37
N TRP A 85 -4.84 -10.76 15.25
CA TRP A 85 -5.43 -11.45 16.39
C TRP A 85 -4.39 -11.96 17.36
N ILE A 86 -3.27 -12.50 16.92
CA ILE A 86 -2.21 -12.96 17.85
C ILE A 86 -1.64 -11.77 18.65
N THR A 87 -1.50 -10.59 18.06
CA THR A 87 -1.11 -9.37 18.75
C THR A 87 -2.13 -9.01 19.85
N ASN A 88 -3.44 -9.11 19.56
CA ASN A 88 -4.48 -8.86 20.55
C ASN A 88 -4.51 -9.92 21.67
N VAL A 89 -4.21 -11.19 21.35
CA VAL A 89 -4.11 -12.27 22.35
C VAL A 89 -2.96 -11.97 23.29
N TYR A 90 -1.77 -11.65 22.78
CA TYR A 90 -0.60 -11.36 23.64
C TYR A 90 -0.82 -10.14 24.52
N ARG A 91 -1.41 -9.06 23.98
CA ARG A 91 -1.79 -7.88 24.78
C ARG A 91 -2.69 -8.27 25.97
N LYS A 92 -3.71 -9.11 25.73
CA LYS A 92 -4.70 -9.46 26.75
C LYS A 92 -4.20 -10.52 27.74
N SER A 93 -3.37 -11.46 27.27
CA SER A 93 -2.94 -12.61 28.07
C SER A 93 -1.70 -12.32 28.90
N TYR A 94 -0.81 -11.45 28.41
CA TYR A 94 0.49 -11.19 29.01
C TYR A 94 0.71 -9.74 29.41
N ASP A 95 -0.33 -8.90 29.25
CA ASP A 95 -0.31 -7.46 29.60
C ASP A 95 0.82 -6.65 28.95
N ILE A 96 1.31 -7.11 27.78
CA ILE A 96 2.30 -6.37 27.01
C ILE A 96 1.67 -5.19 26.28
N PHE A 97 2.42 -4.11 26.09
CA PHE A 97 1.98 -2.98 25.28
C PHE A 97 2.03 -3.33 23.79
N ALA A 98 0.98 -3.92 23.23
CA ALA A 98 0.92 -4.31 21.83
C ALA A 98 -0.30 -3.71 21.14
N SER A 99 -0.09 -2.91 20.09
CA SER A 99 -1.12 -2.16 19.35
C SER A 99 -1.14 -2.54 17.89
N CYS A 100 -2.32 -2.43 17.25
CA CYS A 100 -2.47 -2.64 15.81
C CYS A 100 -2.97 -1.38 15.10
N GLY A 101 -2.35 -1.02 13.98
CA GLY A 101 -2.91 -0.04 13.04
C GLY A 101 -3.54 -0.75 11.84
N ILE A 102 -4.86 -0.63 11.66
CA ILE A 102 -5.57 -1.16 10.49
C ILE A 102 -5.44 -0.13 9.37
N LEU A 103 -4.37 -0.25 8.60
CA LEU A 103 -4.02 0.73 7.59
C LEU A 103 -4.82 0.48 6.31
N PHE A 104 -5.47 1.52 5.81
CA PHE A 104 -6.00 1.57 4.45
C PHE A 104 -4.87 1.83 3.45
N ASN A 105 -5.17 1.85 2.16
CA ASN A 105 -4.13 2.01 1.15
C ASN A 105 -3.36 3.32 1.37
N HIS A 106 -2.06 3.21 1.53
CA HIS A 106 -1.19 4.36 1.76
C HIS A 106 -0.06 4.35 0.75
N GLU A 107 0.03 5.44 0.04
CA GLU A 107 0.83 5.58 -1.17
C GLU A 107 1.89 6.67 -1.00
N SER A 108 2.91 6.58 -1.83
CA SER A 108 3.95 7.60 -1.90
C SER A 108 4.68 7.54 -3.25
N PRO A 109 5.50 8.55 -3.58
CA PRO A 109 6.39 8.50 -4.74
C PRO A 109 7.34 7.30 -4.79
N ILE A 110 7.60 6.63 -3.67
CA ILE A 110 8.47 5.44 -3.58
C ILE A 110 7.68 4.13 -3.42
N ARG A 111 6.37 4.13 -3.70
CA ARG A 111 5.57 2.90 -3.72
C ARG A 111 6.16 1.88 -4.68
N GLY A 112 6.12 0.59 -4.35
CA GLY A 112 6.54 -0.48 -5.26
C GLY A 112 5.81 -0.45 -6.60
N MET A 113 6.52 -0.80 -7.68
CA MET A 113 6.02 -0.73 -9.06
C MET A 113 4.90 -1.73 -9.35
N GLU A 114 4.81 -2.81 -8.57
CA GLU A 114 3.78 -3.84 -8.64
C GLU A 114 2.40 -3.34 -8.20
N PHE A 115 2.34 -2.29 -7.39
CA PHE A 115 1.07 -1.74 -6.91
C PHE A 115 0.41 -0.84 -7.94
N VAL A 116 -0.93 -0.94 -8.03
CA VAL A 116 -1.74 -0.28 -9.06
C VAL A 116 -1.53 1.24 -9.12
N SER A 117 -1.41 1.91 -7.98
CA SER A 117 -1.17 3.35 -7.89
C SER A 117 0.12 3.75 -8.60
N ARG A 118 1.25 3.11 -8.24
CA ARG A 118 2.55 3.40 -8.85
C ARG A 118 2.62 2.91 -10.29
N LYS A 119 2.00 1.77 -10.61
CA LYS A 119 1.88 1.30 -12.00
C LYS A 119 1.18 2.31 -12.88
N ILE A 120 0.15 3.00 -12.36
CA ILE A 120 -0.55 4.07 -13.09
C ILE A 120 0.37 5.28 -13.26
N THR A 121 0.93 5.81 -12.18
CA THR A 121 1.71 7.06 -12.24
C THR A 121 2.97 6.92 -13.07
N ASN A 122 3.68 5.80 -12.93
CA ASN A 122 4.84 5.49 -13.76
C ASN A 122 4.46 5.28 -15.24
N GLY A 123 3.35 4.58 -15.50
CA GLY A 123 2.84 4.38 -16.86
C GLY A 123 2.42 5.70 -17.52
N VAL A 124 1.74 6.58 -16.79
CA VAL A 124 1.35 7.92 -17.27
C VAL A 124 2.57 8.77 -17.58
N ALA A 125 3.56 8.77 -16.70
CA ALA A 125 4.82 9.50 -16.92
C ALA A 125 5.53 9.00 -18.19
N ALA A 126 5.68 7.68 -18.35
CA ALA A 126 6.29 7.10 -19.54
C ALA A 126 5.51 7.43 -20.84
N ILE A 127 4.17 7.42 -20.78
CA ILE A 127 3.31 7.76 -21.92
C ILE A 127 3.43 9.24 -22.29
N SER A 128 3.45 10.14 -21.30
CA SER A 128 3.58 11.59 -21.53
C SER A 128 4.90 11.98 -22.19
N LEU A 129 5.94 11.18 -22.00
CA LEU A 129 7.26 11.34 -22.59
C LEU A 129 7.43 10.56 -23.91
N GLY A 130 6.36 9.92 -24.43
CA GLY A 130 6.40 9.13 -25.67
C GLY A 130 7.21 7.83 -25.57
N LEU A 131 7.47 7.34 -24.35
CA LEU A 131 8.26 6.12 -24.11
C LEU A 131 7.40 4.86 -24.09
N LYS A 132 6.07 5.02 -23.96
CA LYS A 132 5.10 3.93 -23.88
C LYS A 132 3.80 4.32 -24.57
N ASP A 133 3.17 3.36 -25.26
CA ASP A 133 1.94 3.61 -26.03
C ASP A 133 0.67 3.22 -25.28
N LYS A 134 0.78 2.34 -24.29
CA LYS A 134 -0.37 1.76 -23.58
C LYS A 134 -0.05 1.42 -22.15
N LEU A 135 -1.06 1.55 -21.29
CA LEU A 135 -1.08 1.10 -19.91
C LEU A 135 -2.12 -0.02 -19.76
N VAL A 136 -1.69 -1.22 -19.37
CA VAL A 136 -2.58 -2.36 -19.19
C VAL A 136 -2.83 -2.58 -17.70
N LEU A 137 -4.09 -2.57 -17.29
CA LEU A 137 -4.54 -2.68 -15.90
C LEU A 137 -5.54 -3.83 -15.74
N GLY A 138 -5.83 -4.21 -14.49
CA GLY A 138 -6.89 -5.14 -14.14
C GLY A 138 -8.23 -4.44 -13.96
N ASN A 139 -8.89 -4.70 -12.84
CA ASN A 139 -10.22 -4.18 -12.52
C ASN A 139 -10.19 -2.67 -12.24
N LEU A 140 -10.74 -1.88 -13.15
CA LEU A 140 -10.84 -0.42 -13.03
C LEU A 140 -11.95 0.05 -12.07
N ASN A 141 -12.90 -0.83 -11.72
CA ASN A 141 -14.06 -0.47 -10.89
C ASN A 141 -13.79 -0.66 -9.40
N ALA A 142 -12.74 -1.37 -9.02
CA ALA A 142 -12.37 -1.54 -7.62
C ALA A 142 -12.13 -0.19 -6.96
N LYS A 143 -12.72 0.01 -5.78
CA LYS A 143 -12.63 1.26 -5.02
C LYS A 143 -11.78 1.08 -3.77
N ARG A 144 -10.92 2.03 -3.52
CA ARG A 144 -10.01 2.05 -2.36
C ARG A 144 -9.97 3.43 -1.72
N ASP A 145 -9.69 3.43 -0.44
CA ASP A 145 -9.37 4.63 0.32
C ASP A 145 -7.83 4.79 0.28
N TRP A 146 -7.34 5.82 -0.42
CA TRP A 146 -5.92 6.09 -0.62
C TRP A 146 -5.46 7.33 0.12
N GLY A 147 -4.45 7.20 0.97
CA GLY A 147 -3.81 8.30 1.68
C GLY A 147 -2.31 8.40 1.44
N LEU A 148 -1.68 9.42 1.98
CA LEU A 148 -0.24 9.62 1.92
C LEU A 148 0.47 8.80 3.01
N ALA A 149 1.42 7.95 2.62
CA ALA A 149 2.12 7.05 3.53
C ALA A 149 2.85 7.79 4.68
N ALA A 150 3.46 8.94 4.41
CA ALA A 150 4.12 9.74 5.44
C ALA A 150 3.16 10.17 6.56
N GLU A 151 1.91 10.55 6.21
CA GLU A 151 0.90 10.90 7.21
C GLU A 151 0.44 9.69 8.02
N TYR A 152 0.37 8.51 7.38
CA TYR A 152 0.05 7.25 8.08
C TYR A 152 1.15 6.87 9.08
N MET A 153 2.42 7.12 8.74
CA MET A 153 3.53 6.87 9.68
C MET A 153 3.50 7.80 10.91
N ASP A 154 3.00 9.04 10.76
CA ASP A 154 2.72 9.90 11.92
C ASP A 154 1.65 9.27 12.85
N ALA A 155 0.59 8.70 12.28
CA ALA A 155 -0.39 7.95 13.07
C ALA A 155 0.21 6.72 13.76
N VAL A 156 1.04 5.96 13.04
CA VAL A 156 1.73 4.76 13.56
C VAL A 156 2.58 5.11 14.79
N HIS A 157 3.35 6.19 14.70
CA HIS A 157 4.12 6.68 15.84
C HIS A 157 3.20 7.05 17.00
N LYS A 158 2.16 7.84 16.77
CA LYS A 158 1.21 8.27 17.81
C LYS A 158 0.48 7.11 18.49
N ILE A 159 0.27 5.98 17.82
CA ILE A 159 -0.33 4.77 18.40
C ILE A 159 0.54 4.24 19.55
N LEU A 160 1.86 4.19 19.41
CA LEU A 160 2.73 3.72 20.48
C LEU A 160 2.98 4.77 21.56
N GLN A 161 2.66 6.04 21.33
CA GLN A 161 2.76 7.11 22.33
C GLN A 161 1.52 7.20 23.24
N GLN A 162 0.52 6.33 23.08
CA GLN A 162 -0.64 6.30 23.98
C GLN A 162 -0.30 5.66 25.32
N ASP A 163 -1.08 5.97 26.36
CA ASP A 163 -0.92 5.39 27.69
C ASP A 163 -1.35 3.92 27.74
N LYS A 164 -2.25 3.51 26.85
CA LYS A 164 -2.78 2.13 26.77
C LYS A 164 -2.76 1.63 25.33
N PRO A 165 -2.40 0.35 25.13
CA PRO A 165 -2.41 -0.25 23.80
C PRO A 165 -3.84 -0.47 23.28
N ASP A 166 -4.05 -0.17 21.99
CA ASP A 166 -5.35 -0.37 21.34
C ASP A 166 -5.18 -0.56 19.83
N ASN A 167 -6.29 -0.83 19.12
CA ASN A 167 -6.32 -0.93 17.68
C ASN A 167 -6.93 0.34 17.08
N PHE A 168 -6.37 0.80 15.95
CA PHE A 168 -6.81 2.02 15.29
C PHE A 168 -6.94 1.82 13.78
N VAL A 169 -8.06 2.25 13.21
CA VAL A 169 -8.22 2.41 11.77
C VAL A 169 -7.57 3.72 11.33
N ILE A 170 -6.68 3.62 10.35
CA ILE A 170 -5.99 4.76 9.74
C ILE A 170 -6.37 4.82 8.26
N CYS A 171 -7.09 5.86 7.87
CA CYS A 171 -7.68 6.02 6.55
C CYS A 171 -7.97 7.49 6.24
N THR A 172 -8.30 7.80 4.98
CA THR A 172 -8.77 9.15 4.62
C THR A 172 -10.26 9.34 4.82
N GLY A 173 -11.05 8.26 4.80
CA GLY A 173 -12.51 8.30 4.83
C GLY A 173 -13.13 8.56 3.45
N GLU A 174 -12.32 8.66 2.40
CA GLU A 174 -12.76 8.82 1.02
C GLU A 174 -12.41 7.59 0.19
N SER A 175 -13.29 7.17 -0.70
CA SER A 175 -13.06 6.01 -1.56
C SER A 175 -13.16 6.40 -3.02
N HIS A 176 -12.10 6.12 -3.78
CA HIS A 176 -12.00 6.39 -5.21
C HIS A 176 -11.84 5.09 -5.99
N SER A 177 -12.34 5.03 -7.21
CA SER A 177 -12.12 3.89 -8.09
C SER A 177 -10.72 3.95 -8.73
N VAL A 178 -10.24 2.81 -9.21
CA VAL A 178 -9.03 2.78 -10.06
C VAL A 178 -9.23 3.66 -11.30
N THR A 179 -10.46 3.73 -11.85
CA THR A 179 -10.82 4.67 -12.93
C THR A 179 -10.59 6.13 -12.52
N ASP A 180 -10.98 6.51 -11.30
CA ASP A 180 -10.77 7.90 -10.83
C ASP A 180 -9.29 8.21 -10.71
N PHE A 181 -8.49 7.25 -10.20
CA PHE A 181 -7.04 7.41 -10.14
C PHE A 181 -6.41 7.57 -11.52
N VAL A 182 -6.82 6.74 -12.47
CA VAL A 182 -6.37 6.83 -13.87
C VAL A 182 -6.73 8.18 -14.48
N LYS A 183 -7.98 8.62 -14.34
CA LYS A 183 -8.43 9.92 -14.88
C LYS A 183 -7.59 11.06 -14.32
N GLU A 184 -7.48 11.15 -13.00
CA GLU A 184 -6.73 12.22 -12.35
C GLU A 184 -5.26 12.22 -12.80
N ALA A 185 -4.62 11.03 -12.90
CA ALA A 185 -3.23 10.93 -13.32
C ALA A 185 -3.02 11.36 -14.79
N PHE A 186 -3.92 11.00 -15.70
CA PHE A 186 -3.85 11.43 -17.11
C PHE A 186 -4.21 12.91 -17.31
N ASP A 187 -5.14 13.45 -16.52
CA ASP A 187 -5.53 14.87 -16.56
C ASP A 187 -4.35 15.77 -16.18
N ILE A 188 -3.49 15.36 -15.24
CA ILE A 188 -2.27 16.08 -14.84
C ILE A 188 -1.32 16.31 -16.02
N VAL A 189 -1.24 15.36 -16.94
CA VAL A 189 -0.36 15.44 -18.13
C VAL A 189 -1.13 15.87 -19.41
N GLY A 190 -2.39 16.27 -19.31
CA GLY A 190 -3.20 16.76 -20.42
C GLY A 190 -3.57 15.69 -21.47
N LEU A 191 -3.59 14.40 -21.10
CA LEU A 191 -3.86 13.29 -22.01
C LEU A 191 -5.22 12.63 -21.77
N ASN A 192 -5.89 12.20 -22.83
CA ASN A 192 -7.12 11.43 -22.71
C ASN A 192 -6.81 9.95 -22.41
N TRP A 193 -7.03 9.52 -21.17
CA TRP A 193 -6.75 8.18 -20.69
C TRP A 193 -7.38 7.05 -21.54
N LYS A 194 -8.55 7.27 -22.13
CA LYS A 194 -9.24 6.25 -22.94
C LYS A 194 -8.45 5.81 -24.18
N LYS A 195 -7.52 6.64 -24.65
CA LYS A 195 -6.64 6.30 -25.78
C LYS A 195 -5.53 5.33 -25.39
N TYR A 196 -5.13 5.32 -24.13
CA TYR A 196 -3.93 4.64 -23.65
C TYR A 196 -4.21 3.45 -22.74
N VAL A 197 -5.31 3.46 -21.99
CA VAL A 197 -5.60 2.43 -20.98
C VAL A 197 -6.40 1.27 -21.60
N LYS A 198 -5.91 0.06 -21.34
CA LYS A 198 -6.58 -1.21 -21.64
C LYS A 198 -6.70 -2.06 -20.39
N THR A 199 -7.74 -2.88 -20.32
CA THR A 199 -7.90 -3.89 -19.27
C THR A 199 -7.52 -5.27 -19.80
N ASP A 200 -6.91 -6.09 -18.91
CA ASP A 200 -6.61 -7.48 -19.21
C ASP A 200 -7.01 -8.35 -18.01
N LYS A 201 -7.76 -9.42 -18.27
CA LYS A 201 -8.26 -10.34 -17.24
C LYS A 201 -7.14 -11.03 -16.43
N LYS A 202 -5.95 -11.18 -17.01
CA LYS A 202 -4.79 -11.78 -16.31
C LYS A 202 -4.34 -10.98 -15.08
N PHE A 203 -4.73 -9.69 -14.97
CA PHE A 203 -4.44 -8.85 -13.81
C PHE A 203 -5.59 -8.79 -12.80
N PHE A 204 -6.67 -9.55 -13.01
CA PHE A 204 -7.73 -9.69 -12.02
C PHE A 204 -7.30 -10.70 -10.94
N ARG A 205 -7.66 -10.41 -9.71
CA ARG A 205 -7.43 -11.34 -8.60
C ARG A 205 -8.43 -12.48 -8.66
N PRO A 206 -8.09 -13.69 -8.19
CA PRO A 206 -9.06 -14.80 -8.10
C PRO A 206 -10.30 -14.43 -7.29
N LEU A 207 -10.13 -13.63 -6.24
CA LEU A 207 -11.23 -13.05 -5.46
C LEU A 207 -10.99 -11.53 -5.32
N GLU A 208 -11.80 -10.75 -6.03
CA GLU A 208 -11.69 -9.30 -6.07
C GLU A 208 -12.39 -8.64 -4.87
N LEU A 209 -11.74 -7.62 -4.33
CA LEU A 209 -12.36 -6.70 -3.38
C LEU A 209 -12.92 -5.49 -4.14
N ASN A 210 -14.23 -5.31 -4.04
CA ASN A 210 -14.92 -4.26 -4.80
C ASN A 210 -14.82 -2.89 -4.15
N TYR A 211 -14.83 -2.84 -2.80
CA TYR A 211 -14.96 -1.57 -2.09
C TYR A 211 -14.33 -1.61 -0.70
N LEU A 212 -13.49 -0.63 -0.41
CA LEU A 212 -12.96 -0.35 0.92
C LEU A 212 -13.01 1.16 1.18
N ARG A 213 -13.54 1.55 2.35
CA ARG A 213 -13.59 2.93 2.85
C ARG A 213 -13.54 2.92 4.37
N GLY A 214 -12.54 3.54 4.97
CA GLY A 214 -12.38 3.55 6.41
C GLY A 214 -13.17 4.64 7.13
N ASP A 215 -13.33 4.45 8.45
CA ASP A 215 -13.78 5.49 9.39
C ASP A 215 -12.72 5.66 10.48
N ALA A 216 -11.95 6.73 10.41
CA ALA A 216 -10.86 7.04 11.34
C ALA A 216 -11.29 7.92 12.53
N LYS A 217 -12.58 7.94 12.91
CA LYS A 217 -13.07 8.76 14.02
C LYS A 217 -12.35 8.48 15.33
N LYS A 218 -12.02 7.22 15.62
CA LYS A 218 -11.27 6.84 16.83
C LYS A 218 -9.87 7.45 16.80
N ALA A 219 -9.15 7.32 15.69
CA ALA A 219 -7.82 7.93 15.54
C ALA A 219 -7.88 9.46 15.64
N ALA A 220 -8.89 10.11 15.04
CA ALA A 220 -9.08 11.54 15.16
C ALA A 220 -9.32 11.99 16.61
N LYS A 221 -10.11 11.22 17.38
CA LYS A 221 -10.44 11.55 18.77
C LYS A 221 -9.26 11.29 19.72
N GLN A 222 -8.64 10.12 19.64
CA GLN A 222 -7.63 9.68 20.61
C GLN A 222 -6.22 10.11 20.24
N LEU A 223 -5.82 9.88 18.96
CA LEU A 223 -4.48 10.22 18.47
C LEU A 223 -4.36 11.68 18.03
N LYS A 224 -5.48 12.44 17.99
CA LYS A 224 -5.51 13.79 17.38
C LYS A 224 -4.93 13.80 15.96
N TRP A 225 -5.17 12.71 15.23
CA TRP A 225 -4.67 12.51 13.89
C TRP A 225 -5.78 12.64 12.85
N LYS A 226 -5.49 13.33 11.75
CA LYS A 226 -6.34 13.42 10.56
C LYS A 226 -5.45 13.49 9.32
N PRO A 227 -5.86 12.87 8.19
CA PRO A 227 -5.17 13.06 6.92
C PRO A 227 -5.32 14.52 6.43
N LYS A 228 -4.29 15.06 5.81
CA LYS A 228 -4.24 16.44 5.29
C LYS A 228 -4.13 16.45 3.76
N THR A 229 -3.54 15.39 3.19
CA THR A 229 -3.32 15.27 1.76
C THR A 229 -4.58 14.75 1.08
N THR A 230 -5.14 15.53 0.17
CA THR A 230 -6.29 15.12 -0.64
C THR A 230 -5.86 14.08 -1.69
N PHE A 231 -6.83 13.30 -2.20
CA PHE A 231 -6.61 12.33 -3.27
C PHE A 231 -5.91 12.94 -4.49
N LYS A 232 -6.37 14.11 -4.97
CA LYS A 232 -5.77 14.80 -6.11
C LYS A 232 -4.32 15.21 -5.87
N LYS A 233 -4.03 15.73 -4.66
CA LYS A 233 -2.67 16.12 -4.29
C LYS A 233 -1.74 14.90 -4.22
N LEU A 234 -2.23 13.78 -3.71
CA LEU A 234 -1.48 12.51 -3.67
C LEU A 234 -1.14 12.03 -5.09
N VAL A 235 -2.14 11.95 -5.97
CA VAL A 235 -1.94 11.51 -7.36
C VAL A 235 -0.95 12.43 -8.07
N LYS A 236 -1.11 13.76 -7.93
CA LYS A 236 -0.19 14.74 -8.51
C LYS A 236 1.25 14.55 -8.03
N MET A 237 1.45 14.40 -6.73
CA MET A 237 2.78 14.18 -6.14
C MET A 237 3.45 12.93 -6.73
N MET A 238 2.71 11.85 -6.91
CA MET A 238 3.23 10.61 -7.46
C MET A 238 3.54 10.73 -8.96
N VAL A 239 2.66 11.37 -9.75
CA VAL A 239 2.88 11.59 -11.19
C VAL A 239 4.10 12.49 -11.42
N ASP A 240 4.19 13.62 -10.71
CA ASP A 240 5.33 14.55 -10.83
C ASP A 240 6.67 13.86 -10.52
N ALA A 241 6.66 13.01 -9.48
CA ALA A 241 7.86 12.26 -9.09
C ALA A 241 8.27 11.23 -10.16
N ASP A 242 7.32 10.55 -10.79
CA ASP A 242 7.61 9.59 -11.85
C ASP A 242 8.04 10.27 -13.14
N ILE A 243 7.45 11.42 -13.52
CA ILE A 243 7.95 12.24 -14.64
C ILE A 243 9.40 12.67 -14.40
N LYS A 244 9.70 13.14 -13.17
CA LYS A 244 11.08 13.50 -12.81
C LYS A 244 12.04 12.33 -12.94
N ARG A 245 11.66 11.13 -12.47
CA ARG A 245 12.50 9.92 -12.59
C ARG A 245 12.78 9.55 -14.04
N TRP A 246 11.76 9.58 -14.89
CA TRP A 246 11.95 9.29 -16.31
C TRP A 246 12.84 10.32 -16.99
N ASN A 247 12.71 11.61 -16.68
CA ASN A 247 13.60 12.64 -17.18
C ASN A 247 15.05 12.44 -16.69
N ASP A 248 15.23 12.18 -15.38
CA ASP A 248 16.55 11.89 -14.80
C ASP A 248 17.19 10.67 -15.50
N PHE A 249 16.42 9.63 -15.82
CA PHE A 249 16.90 8.47 -16.56
C PHE A 249 17.29 8.84 -18.00
N LEU A 250 16.47 9.62 -18.70
CA LEU A 250 16.78 10.09 -20.06
C LEU A 250 18.05 10.95 -20.09
N ASP A 251 18.34 11.66 -19.01
CA ASP A 251 19.57 12.43 -18.81
C ASP A 251 20.77 11.56 -18.37
N GLY A 252 20.59 10.25 -18.27
CA GLY A 252 21.64 9.29 -17.91
C GLY A 252 21.86 9.10 -16.42
N LYS A 253 20.95 9.59 -15.57
CA LYS A 253 20.98 9.34 -14.11
C LYS A 253 20.39 7.97 -13.79
N ALA A 254 20.93 7.29 -12.78
CA ALA A 254 20.38 6.04 -12.29
C ALA A 254 19.06 6.26 -11.49
N PHE A 255 18.21 5.24 -11.45
CA PHE A 255 17.04 5.17 -10.54
C PHE A 255 17.48 4.55 -9.19
N PRO A 256 17.93 5.31 -8.20
CA PRO A 256 18.52 4.75 -6.99
C PRO A 256 17.50 4.05 -6.07
N TRP A 257 16.20 4.23 -6.31
CA TRP A 257 15.12 3.81 -5.43
C TRP A 257 14.17 2.79 -6.04
N ASP A 258 14.36 2.45 -7.30
CA ASP A 258 13.47 1.49 -7.95
C ASP A 258 13.97 0.08 -7.69
N ALA A 259 13.15 -0.73 -7.04
CA ALA A 259 13.27 -2.17 -7.02
C ALA A 259 13.40 -2.69 -8.47
N PRO A 260 13.92 -3.89 -8.69
CA PRO A 260 14.20 -4.40 -10.03
C PRO A 260 13.00 -4.13 -10.95
N LEU A 261 13.30 -3.48 -12.05
CA LEU A 261 12.34 -3.10 -13.09
C LEU A 261 11.55 -4.33 -13.53
N TYR A 262 10.25 -4.16 -13.79
CA TYR A 262 9.50 -5.21 -14.45
C TYR A 262 10.21 -5.63 -15.75
N PRO A 263 10.20 -6.92 -16.13
CA PRO A 263 10.90 -7.41 -17.30
C PRO A 263 10.66 -6.59 -18.57
N ASP A 264 9.44 -6.08 -18.75
CA ASP A 264 9.06 -5.25 -19.90
C ASP A 264 9.67 -3.84 -19.84
N GLU A 265 9.90 -3.31 -18.66
CA GLU A 265 10.54 -2.00 -18.47
C GLU A 265 12.05 -2.06 -18.63
N SER A 266 12.68 -3.15 -18.21
CA SER A 266 14.11 -3.37 -18.47
C SER A 266 14.44 -3.43 -19.96
N LYS A 267 13.56 -4.02 -20.79
CA LYS A 267 13.69 -4.00 -22.25
C LYS A 267 13.58 -2.60 -22.84
N LEU A 268 12.69 -1.77 -22.32
CA LEU A 268 12.53 -0.39 -22.76
C LEU A 268 13.77 0.44 -22.42
N ILE A 269 14.29 0.30 -21.20
CA ILE A 269 15.51 0.96 -20.73
C ILE A 269 16.72 0.58 -21.60
N THR A 270 16.88 -0.70 -21.92
CA THR A 270 17.94 -1.19 -22.81
C THR A 270 17.85 -0.58 -24.21
N ARG A 271 16.64 -0.45 -24.77
CA ARG A 271 16.41 0.21 -26.08
C ARG A 271 16.74 1.70 -26.06
N LEU A 272 16.45 2.41 -24.98
CA LEU A 272 16.74 3.82 -24.84
C LEU A 272 18.23 4.10 -24.64
N SER A 273 18.92 3.29 -23.88
CA SER A 273 20.39 3.38 -23.70
C SER A 273 21.13 3.11 -25.01
N SER A 274 20.68 2.12 -25.81
CA SER A 274 21.26 1.83 -27.13
C SER A 274 21.04 2.97 -28.15
N ARG A 275 19.91 3.71 -28.09
CA ARG A 275 19.66 4.88 -28.96
C ARG A 275 20.55 6.10 -28.62
N LYS A 276 20.96 6.26 -27.35
CA LYS A 276 21.89 7.33 -26.96
C LYS A 276 23.32 7.05 -27.44
N SER A 277 23.74 5.80 -27.50
CA SER A 277 25.09 5.42 -27.97
C SER A 277 25.30 5.59 -29.49
N THR A 278 24.20 5.69 -30.27
CA THR A 278 24.24 5.90 -31.74
C THR A 278 24.13 7.36 -32.16
N LYS A 279 24.11 8.31 -31.20
CA LYS A 279 24.02 9.76 -31.45
C LYS A 279 25.31 10.54 -31.10
N ASN A 280 26.41 9.83 -30.81
CA ASN A 280 27.74 10.42 -30.64
C ASN A 280 28.63 10.09 -31.83
#